data_d4ce544e27db962ff51613f90d3dc1ef
#
_entry.id   d4ce544e27db962ff51613f90d3dc1ef
#
_cell.length_a   1.000
_cell.length_b   1.000
_cell.length_c   1.000
_cell.angle_alpha   90.00
_cell.angle_beta   90.00
_cell.angle_gamma   90.00
#
_symmetry.space_group_name_H-M   'P 1'
#
loop_
_entity.id
_entity.type
_entity.pdbx_description
1 polymer ?
#
loop_
_entity_poly.entity_id
_entity_poly.type
_entity_poly.pdbx_seq_one_letter_code
_entity_poly.pdbx_strand_id
1 'polypeptide(L)'
;MTSIEALKEGINHQQGFFDGIRGAKTYHQCWLPKEEPKAVLFVVHGLAEHSGRYLHIVNYFVPLGYAVYTLDHFGHGRSEGTRNFVEQFEDYTGPLKTYFDTVRESQPNIPIFLVGHSMGGLIGARYLMDHQSDFAGAILSGPAIRI
;
A
#
# COMPACT_ATOMS: atom_id res chain seq x y z
N MET A 1 13.02 22.74 -0.86
CA MET A 1 13.53 21.34 -0.82
C MET A 1 12.82 20.59 0.29
N THR A 2 12.02 19.63 -0.04
CA THR A 2 11.57 18.65 0.95
C THR A 2 12.77 17.78 1.30
N SER A 3 13.21 17.82 2.56
CA SER A 3 14.21 16.88 3.05
C SER A 3 13.68 15.46 2.86
N ILE A 4 14.45 14.61 2.20
CA ILE A 4 14.14 13.19 2.15
C ILE A 4 14.18 12.70 3.59
N GLU A 5 13.04 12.29 4.11
CA GLU A 5 12.97 11.77 5.47
C GLU A 5 13.76 10.45 5.54
N ALA A 6 14.74 10.40 6.41
CA ALA A 6 15.55 9.21 6.59
C ALA A 6 14.76 8.15 7.39
N LEU A 7 14.94 6.89 7.01
CA LEU A 7 14.36 5.76 7.74
C LEU A 7 14.96 5.67 9.15
N LYS A 8 14.11 5.56 10.16
CA LYS A 8 14.56 5.40 11.56
C LYS A 8 15.29 4.07 11.76
N GLU A 9 16.28 4.10 12.65
CA GLU A 9 17.05 2.91 13.00
C GLU A 9 16.18 1.81 13.59
N GLY A 10 16.50 0.55 13.28
CA GLY A 10 15.80 -0.62 13.80
C GLY A 10 14.57 -1.02 13.02
N ILE A 11 14.20 -0.30 11.94
CA ILE A 11 13.11 -0.68 11.05
C ILE A 11 13.64 -1.64 9.98
N ASN A 12 13.03 -2.81 9.85
CA ASN A 12 13.36 -3.79 8.82
C ASN A 12 12.61 -3.47 7.54
N HIS A 13 13.32 -2.99 6.52
CA HIS A 13 12.77 -2.66 5.21
C HIS A 13 12.99 -3.81 4.22
N GLN A 14 11.93 -4.23 3.56
CA GLN A 14 11.95 -5.24 2.51
C GLN A 14 11.25 -4.70 1.26
N GLN A 15 11.71 -5.13 0.08
CA GLN A 15 11.15 -4.69 -1.19
C GLN A 15 11.31 -5.77 -2.26
N GLY A 16 10.50 -5.68 -3.30
CA GLY A 16 10.55 -6.62 -4.41
C GLY A 16 9.53 -6.30 -5.49
N PHE A 17 9.36 -7.24 -6.41
CA PHE A 17 8.40 -7.16 -7.51
C PHE A 17 7.58 -8.44 -7.58
N PHE A 18 6.34 -8.31 -8.04
CA PHE A 18 5.54 -9.47 -8.42
C PHE A 18 4.88 -9.23 -9.79
N ASP A 19 4.43 -10.30 -10.42
CA ASP A 19 3.73 -10.21 -11.70
C ASP A 19 2.30 -9.72 -11.47
N GLY A 20 2.03 -8.50 -11.93
CA GLY A 20 0.74 -7.85 -11.83
C GLY A 20 -0.10 -8.00 -13.08
N ILE A 21 -0.85 -6.96 -13.40
CA ILE A 21 -1.77 -6.94 -14.56
C ILE A 21 -1.00 -7.17 -15.86
N ARG A 22 -1.48 -8.11 -16.67
CA ARG A 22 -0.93 -8.44 -18.01
C ARG A 22 0.59 -8.63 -18.01
N GLY A 23 1.12 -9.23 -16.92
CA GLY A 23 2.55 -9.48 -16.77
C GLY A 23 3.39 -8.26 -16.40
N ALA A 24 2.80 -7.10 -16.20
CA ALA A 24 3.51 -5.91 -15.77
C ALA A 24 4.03 -6.09 -14.34
N LYS A 25 5.31 -5.81 -14.12
CA LYS A 25 5.92 -5.91 -12.79
C LYS A 25 5.36 -4.84 -11.87
N THR A 26 4.88 -5.28 -10.71
CA THR A 26 4.39 -4.41 -9.65
C THR A 26 5.42 -4.36 -8.52
N TYR A 27 5.88 -3.16 -8.20
CA TYR A 27 6.80 -2.93 -7.09
C TYR A 27 6.03 -2.89 -5.77
N HIS A 28 6.59 -3.55 -4.75
CA HIS A 28 6.05 -3.52 -3.40
C HIS A 28 7.17 -3.37 -2.38
N GLN A 29 6.81 -2.85 -1.21
CA GLN A 29 7.75 -2.73 -0.10
C GLN A 29 6.99 -2.78 1.23
N CYS A 30 7.71 -3.17 2.26
CA CYS A 30 7.18 -3.16 3.62
C CYS A 30 8.24 -2.78 4.63
N TRP A 31 7.77 -2.34 5.78
CA TRP A 31 8.61 -1.98 6.92
C TRP A 31 8.07 -2.66 8.16
N LEU A 32 8.93 -3.43 8.80
CA LEU A 32 8.55 -4.29 9.90
C LEU A 32 9.19 -3.81 11.21
N PRO A 33 8.46 -3.88 12.34
CA PRO A 33 9.05 -3.67 13.65
C PRO A 33 9.94 -4.84 14.06
N LYS A 34 10.69 -4.68 15.14
CA LYS A 34 11.56 -5.75 15.68
C LYS A 34 10.77 -6.93 16.22
N GLU A 35 9.64 -6.65 16.87
CA GLU A 35 8.76 -7.67 17.45
C GLU A 35 7.61 -8.02 16.48
N GLU A 36 6.80 -9.01 16.85
CA GLU A 36 5.60 -9.32 16.09
C GLU A 36 4.69 -8.09 16.00
N PRO A 37 4.20 -7.72 14.80
CA PRO A 37 3.36 -6.55 14.65
C PRO A 37 2.04 -6.65 15.41
N LYS A 38 1.62 -5.54 16.01
CA LYS A 38 0.28 -5.41 16.63
C LYS A 38 -0.82 -5.39 15.58
N ALA A 39 -0.55 -4.78 14.45
CA ALA A 39 -1.43 -4.68 13.30
C ALA A 39 -0.61 -4.33 12.05
N VAL A 40 -1.22 -4.49 10.90
CA VAL A 40 -0.68 -4.09 9.60
C VAL A 40 -1.44 -2.85 9.12
N LEU A 41 -0.70 -1.85 8.67
CA LEU A 41 -1.22 -0.72 7.90
C LEU A 41 -0.94 -1.00 6.42
N PHE A 42 -1.99 -1.22 5.65
CA PHE A 42 -1.93 -1.49 4.22
C PHE A 42 -2.22 -0.18 3.48
N VAL A 43 -1.16 0.46 2.97
CA VAL A 43 -1.24 1.82 2.43
C VAL A 43 -1.47 1.80 0.93
N VAL A 44 -2.44 2.57 0.47
CA VAL A 44 -2.84 2.72 -0.94
C VAL A 44 -2.64 4.18 -1.33
N HIS A 45 -1.61 4.44 -2.15
CA HIS A 45 -1.22 5.80 -2.54
C HIS A 45 -2.12 6.41 -3.60
N GLY A 46 -1.99 7.71 -3.82
CA GLY A 46 -2.79 8.50 -4.76
C GLY A 46 -2.19 8.62 -6.15
N LEU A 47 -2.84 9.43 -6.98
CA LEU A 47 -2.42 9.67 -8.37
C LEU A 47 -1.08 10.41 -8.41
N ALA A 48 -0.23 10.00 -9.34
CA ALA A 48 1.06 10.63 -9.62
C ALA A 48 2.00 10.70 -8.39
N GLU A 49 1.80 9.82 -7.43
CA GLU A 49 2.72 9.61 -6.33
C GLU A 49 3.21 8.15 -6.31
N HIS A 50 3.80 7.71 -5.23
CA HIS A 50 4.31 6.34 -5.07
C HIS A 50 4.46 5.99 -3.59
N SER A 51 4.69 4.72 -3.30
CA SER A 51 4.81 4.21 -1.93
C SER A 51 5.93 4.86 -1.11
N GLY A 52 7.01 5.27 -1.75
CA GLY A 52 8.14 5.91 -1.07
C GLY A 52 7.82 7.25 -0.41
N ARG A 53 6.68 7.86 -0.72
CA ARG A 53 6.25 9.11 -0.10
C ARG A 53 5.61 8.94 1.28
N TYR A 54 5.49 7.70 1.77
CA TYR A 54 4.81 7.39 3.03
C TYR A 54 5.77 7.12 4.18
N LEU A 55 7.04 7.54 4.09
CA LEU A 55 8.02 7.34 5.17
C LEU A 55 7.62 8.03 6.47
N HIS A 56 6.86 9.10 6.43
CA HIS A 56 6.34 9.75 7.63
C HIS A 56 5.41 8.80 8.42
N ILE A 57 4.57 8.03 7.74
CA ILE A 57 3.73 7.01 8.37
C ILE A 57 4.61 5.87 8.91
N VAL A 58 5.56 5.41 8.13
CA VAL A 58 6.51 4.35 8.51
C VAL A 58 7.26 4.75 9.77
N ASN A 59 7.87 5.92 9.77
CA ASN A 59 8.70 6.40 10.88
C ASN A 59 7.89 6.68 12.15
N TYR A 60 6.60 6.95 12.02
CA TYR A 60 5.73 7.13 13.18
C TYR A 60 5.23 5.80 13.74
N PHE A 61 4.68 4.93 12.89
CA PHE A 61 3.95 3.75 13.34
C PHE A 61 4.84 2.52 13.56
N VAL A 62 5.88 2.30 12.77
CA VAL A 62 6.70 1.09 12.91
C VAL A 62 7.40 1.03 14.28
N PRO A 63 7.98 2.13 14.79
CA PRO A 63 8.54 2.12 16.14
C PRO A 63 7.49 1.84 17.24
N LEU A 64 6.21 2.09 16.97
CA LEU A 64 5.12 1.79 17.90
C LEU A 64 4.65 0.33 17.83
N GLY A 65 5.24 -0.48 16.94
CA GLY A 65 4.93 -1.90 16.82
C GLY A 65 3.98 -2.27 15.68
N TYR A 66 3.77 -1.39 14.71
CA TYR A 66 2.94 -1.67 13.52
C TYR A 66 3.82 -2.01 12.33
N ALA A 67 3.35 -2.90 11.46
CA ALA A 67 3.96 -3.12 10.15
C ALA A 67 3.27 -2.25 9.11
N VAL A 68 4.03 -1.76 8.12
CA VAL A 68 3.48 -1.01 6.99
C VAL A 68 3.80 -1.77 5.71
N TYR A 69 2.77 -2.07 4.92
CA TYR A 69 2.88 -2.73 3.62
C TYR A 69 2.26 -1.83 2.56
N THR A 70 2.90 -1.73 1.41
CA THR A 70 2.40 -0.89 0.31
C THR A 70 2.98 -1.35 -1.03
N LEU A 71 2.31 -0.97 -2.11
CA LEU A 71 2.79 -1.20 -3.47
C LEU A 71 2.74 0.11 -4.26
N ASP A 72 3.42 0.13 -5.39
CA ASP A 72 3.25 1.17 -6.40
C ASP A 72 2.20 0.69 -7.41
N HIS A 73 1.17 1.51 -7.63
CA HIS A 73 0.12 1.19 -8.61
C HIS A 73 0.69 1.00 -10.01
N PHE A 74 -0.04 0.28 -10.87
CA PHE A 74 0.25 0.21 -12.30
C PHE A 74 0.49 1.62 -12.85
N GLY A 75 1.58 1.80 -13.59
CA GLY A 75 1.94 3.09 -14.17
C GLY A 75 2.46 4.13 -13.19
N HIS A 76 2.80 3.75 -11.96
CA HIS A 76 3.29 4.65 -10.91
C HIS A 76 4.61 4.14 -10.31
N GLY A 77 5.41 5.08 -9.82
CA GLY A 77 6.64 4.76 -9.11
C GLY A 77 7.55 3.81 -9.88
N ARG A 78 7.92 2.71 -9.24
CA ARG A 78 8.79 1.67 -9.81
C ARG A 78 8.03 0.56 -10.53
N SER A 79 6.69 0.58 -10.49
CA SER A 79 5.87 -0.38 -11.22
C SER A 79 5.87 -0.07 -12.70
N GLU A 80 5.75 -1.13 -13.51
CA GLU A 80 5.63 -1.00 -14.96
C GLU A 80 4.24 -0.47 -15.35
N GLY A 81 4.08 -0.11 -16.61
CA GLY A 81 2.83 0.38 -17.18
C GLY A 81 2.95 1.80 -17.70
N THR A 82 1.98 2.21 -18.51
CA THR A 82 1.90 3.58 -19.02
C THR A 82 1.74 4.56 -17.85
N ARG A 83 2.57 5.60 -17.84
CA ARG A 83 2.61 6.53 -16.69
C ARG A 83 1.27 7.22 -16.45
N ASN A 84 0.78 7.09 -15.21
CA ASN A 84 -0.46 7.70 -14.71
C ASN A 84 -1.72 7.37 -15.52
N PHE A 85 -1.73 6.21 -16.17
CA PHE A 85 -2.83 5.78 -17.03
C PHE A 85 -3.15 4.31 -16.81
N VAL A 86 -4.44 4.00 -16.73
CA VAL A 86 -4.97 2.62 -16.73
C VAL A 86 -6.06 2.51 -17.79
N GLU A 87 -6.21 1.33 -18.37
CA GLU A 87 -7.27 1.05 -19.32
C GLU A 87 -8.62 0.84 -18.64
N GLN A 88 -8.55 0.26 -17.42
CA GLN A 88 -9.74 -0.01 -16.61
C GLN A 88 -9.38 0.10 -15.13
N PHE A 89 -10.37 0.35 -14.31
CA PHE A 89 -10.16 0.58 -12.88
C PHE A 89 -9.57 -0.64 -12.17
N GLU A 90 -9.89 -1.82 -12.64
CA GLU A 90 -9.37 -3.09 -12.14
C GLU A 90 -7.84 -3.22 -12.30
N ASP A 91 -7.23 -2.42 -13.14
CA ASP A 91 -5.77 -2.32 -13.23
C ASP A 91 -5.14 -1.80 -11.93
N TYR A 92 -5.93 -1.11 -11.10
CA TYR A 92 -5.54 -0.74 -9.73
C TYR A 92 -5.91 -1.82 -8.71
N THR A 93 -7.15 -2.31 -8.74
CA THR A 93 -7.64 -3.22 -7.69
C THR A 93 -7.11 -4.64 -7.84
N GLY A 94 -6.79 -5.10 -9.04
CA GLY A 94 -6.27 -6.44 -9.29
C GLY A 94 -4.93 -6.70 -8.59
N PRO A 95 -3.88 -5.88 -8.87
CA PRO A 95 -2.60 -6.03 -8.17
C PRO A 95 -2.72 -5.83 -6.67
N LEU A 96 -3.63 -4.96 -6.22
CA LEU A 96 -3.88 -4.73 -4.80
C LEU A 96 -4.37 -6.01 -4.12
N LYS A 97 -5.29 -6.75 -4.74
CA LYS A 97 -5.78 -8.04 -4.22
C LYS A 97 -4.68 -9.08 -4.19
N THR A 98 -3.89 -9.18 -5.24
CA THR A 98 -2.76 -10.11 -5.31
C THR A 98 -1.78 -9.83 -4.16
N TYR A 99 -1.44 -8.57 -3.95
CA TYR A 99 -0.52 -8.19 -2.88
C TYR A 99 -1.14 -8.40 -1.49
N PHE A 100 -2.41 -8.06 -1.32
CA PHE A 100 -3.10 -8.31 -0.05
C PHE A 100 -3.01 -9.79 0.35
N ASP A 101 -3.23 -10.70 -0.59
CA ASP A 101 -3.16 -12.14 -0.30
C ASP A 101 -1.76 -12.55 0.15
N THR A 102 -0.71 -11.99 -0.46
CA THR A 102 0.68 -12.20 -0.03
C THR A 102 0.93 -11.67 1.38
N VAL A 103 0.42 -10.48 1.68
CA VAL A 103 0.55 -9.87 3.01
C VAL A 103 -0.18 -10.71 4.06
N ARG A 104 -1.39 -11.17 3.76
CA ARG A 104 -2.15 -12.04 4.67
C ARG A 104 -1.43 -13.36 4.93
N GLU A 105 -0.80 -13.95 3.94
CA GLU A 105 0.03 -15.15 4.11
C GLU A 105 1.21 -14.90 5.05
N SER A 106 1.85 -13.74 4.94
CA SER A 106 2.98 -13.35 5.80
C SER A 106 2.54 -13.02 7.22
N GLN A 107 1.30 -12.55 7.40
CA GLN A 107 0.74 -12.08 8.67
C GLN A 107 -0.64 -12.73 8.91
N PRO A 108 -0.70 -14.06 9.14
CA PRO A 108 -1.96 -14.80 9.09
C PRO A 108 -2.95 -14.43 10.21
N ASN A 109 -2.48 -13.98 11.36
CA ASN A 109 -3.30 -13.72 12.54
C ASN A 109 -3.31 -12.26 12.98
N ILE A 110 -2.70 -11.37 12.20
CA ILE A 110 -2.55 -9.96 12.55
C ILE A 110 -3.65 -9.16 11.86
N PRO A 111 -4.38 -8.26 12.58
CA PRO A 111 -5.39 -7.41 11.93
C PRO A 111 -4.74 -6.47 10.93
N ILE A 112 -5.39 -6.32 9.77
CA ILE A 112 -4.93 -5.44 8.69
C ILE A 112 -5.92 -4.28 8.53
N PHE A 113 -5.40 -3.05 8.55
CA PHE A 113 -6.16 -1.83 8.31
C PHE A 113 -5.76 -1.24 6.96
N LEU A 114 -6.75 -0.84 6.17
CA LEU A 114 -6.52 -0.14 4.92
C LEU A 114 -6.36 1.36 5.19
N VAL A 115 -5.33 1.97 4.60
CA VAL A 115 -5.10 3.41 4.67
C VAL A 115 -4.96 3.93 3.24
N GLY A 116 -5.99 4.60 2.73
CA GLY A 116 -6.02 5.11 1.37
C GLY A 116 -6.06 6.64 1.34
N HIS A 117 -5.21 7.25 0.50
CA HIS A 117 -5.14 8.71 0.35
C HIS A 117 -5.52 9.16 -1.06
N SER A 118 -6.39 10.15 -1.18
CA SER A 118 -6.81 10.77 -2.44
C SER A 118 -7.37 9.72 -3.41
N MET A 119 -6.77 9.52 -4.60
CA MET A 119 -7.13 8.44 -5.53
C MET A 119 -7.00 7.06 -4.84
N GLY A 120 -6.02 6.88 -3.96
CA GLY A 120 -5.88 5.66 -3.16
C GLY A 120 -7.06 5.43 -2.22
N GLY A 121 -7.70 6.49 -1.75
CA GLY A 121 -8.95 6.41 -1.01
C GLY A 121 -10.12 5.93 -1.87
N LEU A 122 -10.20 6.38 -3.12
CA LEU A 122 -11.18 5.88 -4.09
C LEU A 122 -10.92 4.40 -4.42
N ILE A 123 -9.67 4.05 -4.71
CA ILE A 123 -9.28 2.66 -5.00
C ILE A 123 -9.63 1.77 -3.82
N GLY A 124 -9.29 2.20 -2.60
CA GLY A 124 -9.59 1.48 -1.38
C GLY A 124 -11.08 1.31 -1.14
N ALA A 125 -11.87 2.36 -1.35
CA ALA A 125 -13.33 2.29 -1.23
C ALA A 125 -13.93 1.28 -2.22
N ARG A 126 -13.47 1.29 -3.47
CA ARG A 126 -13.92 0.33 -4.49
C ARG A 126 -13.51 -1.09 -4.14
N TYR A 127 -12.28 -1.28 -3.67
CA TYR A 127 -11.79 -2.57 -3.20
C TYR A 127 -12.65 -3.13 -2.06
N LEU A 128 -13.01 -2.30 -1.09
CA LEU A 128 -13.83 -2.68 0.07
C LEU A 128 -15.23 -3.14 -0.33
N MET A 129 -15.78 -2.68 -1.43
CA MET A 129 -17.09 -3.14 -1.90
C MET A 129 -17.12 -4.64 -2.17
N ASP A 130 -15.99 -5.20 -2.62
CA ASP A 130 -15.88 -6.63 -2.95
C ASP A 130 -15.15 -7.44 -1.85
N HIS A 131 -14.33 -6.78 -1.03
CA HIS A 131 -13.40 -7.44 -0.10
C HIS A 131 -13.42 -6.82 1.30
N GLN A 132 -14.59 -6.37 1.77
CA GLN A 132 -14.71 -5.69 3.06
C GLN A 132 -14.16 -6.53 4.23
N SER A 133 -14.37 -7.84 4.20
CA SER A 133 -13.94 -8.74 5.27
C SER A 133 -12.42 -8.92 5.36
N ASP A 134 -11.66 -8.47 4.35
CA ASP A 134 -10.20 -8.53 4.37
C ASP A 134 -9.60 -7.61 5.43
N PHE A 135 -10.30 -6.54 5.81
CA PHE A 135 -9.77 -5.51 6.71
C PHE A 135 -10.53 -5.45 8.02
N ALA A 136 -9.79 -5.17 9.11
CA ALA A 136 -10.36 -4.87 10.42
C ALA A 136 -10.96 -3.47 10.49
N GLY A 137 -10.50 -2.56 9.62
CA GLY A 137 -10.99 -1.20 9.49
C GLY A 137 -10.30 -0.50 8.33
N ALA A 138 -10.78 0.71 8.00
CA ALA A 138 -10.23 1.49 6.92
C ALA A 138 -10.20 2.97 7.27
N ILE A 139 -9.14 3.65 6.86
CA ILE A 139 -8.99 5.11 6.93
C ILE A 139 -8.87 5.61 5.50
N LEU A 140 -9.81 6.44 5.09
CA LEU A 140 -9.82 7.06 3.75
C LEU A 140 -9.58 8.56 3.92
N SER A 141 -8.35 8.98 3.60
CA SER A 141 -7.91 10.37 3.76
C SER A 141 -8.15 11.14 2.47
N GLY A 142 -9.06 12.11 2.50
CA GLY A 142 -9.41 12.94 1.34
C GLY A 142 -9.74 12.12 0.09
N PRO A 143 -10.60 11.08 0.19
CA PRO A 143 -10.82 10.18 -0.94
C PRO A 143 -11.45 10.90 -2.13
N ALA A 144 -10.91 10.61 -3.34
CA ALA A 144 -11.35 11.23 -4.59
C ALA A 144 -12.64 10.56 -5.12
N ILE A 145 -13.67 10.47 -4.29
CA ILE A 145 -14.94 9.81 -4.62
C ILE A 145 -15.80 10.67 -5.56
N ARG A 146 -15.65 11.98 -5.45
CA ARG A 146 -16.33 12.94 -6.32
C ARG A 146 -15.38 14.08 -6.68
N ILE A 147 -15.31 14.37 -7.95
CA ILE A 147 -14.53 15.48 -8.49
C ILE A 147 -15.49 16.57 -8.95
#